data_bb5220c0201fe1b7ffcea84c83979c53
#
_entry.id   bb5220c0201fe1b7ffcea84c83979c53
#
_cell.length_a   1.000
_cell.length_b   1.000
_cell.length_c   1.000
_cell.angle_alpha   90.00
_cell.angle_beta   90.00
_cell.angle_gamma   90.00
#
_symmetry.space_group_name_H-M   'P 1'
#
loop_
_entity.id
_entity.type
_entity.pdbx_description
1 polymer ?
#
loop_
_entity_poly.entity_id
_entity_poly.type
_entity_poly.pdbx_seq_one_letter_code
_entity_poly.pdbx_strand_id
1 'polypeptide(L)'
;PIGDVQEAYYLEDESHEVVMLFDDFAAIESSRDLISQKIDRDLQYRTWSEIMPELEQSMELDRISAYFFYFILLVLVTFAVINTFVMVVYERKREFGMVMAIGMRPSQVILQMQVEVFLMTLIGILIGSVLTVASLAPFIEEGIPLSAFMGEGETAEAYKEAMDQMQAGTLDSFPVSLTWFGMLAAPVFIVVTIQIAALLSMLRIRRLNPIEALRVD
;
A
#
# COMPACT_ATOMS: atom_id res chain seq x y z
N PRO A 1 -32.73 -21.22 18.91
CA PRO A 1 -32.54 -20.26 20.01
C PRO A 1 -31.51 -20.78 21.01
N ILE A 2 -30.83 -19.91 21.76
CA ILE A 2 -29.79 -20.33 22.71
C ILE A 2 -30.36 -21.30 23.78
N GLY A 3 -31.61 -21.10 24.16
CA GLY A 3 -32.29 -21.95 25.14
C GLY A 3 -32.41 -23.44 24.73
N ASP A 4 -32.61 -23.71 23.44
CA ASP A 4 -32.72 -25.12 22.96
C ASP A 4 -31.34 -25.81 23.05
N VAL A 5 -30.25 -25.07 22.89
CA VAL A 5 -28.88 -25.57 23.04
C VAL A 5 -28.55 -25.80 24.52
N GLN A 6 -28.93 -24.84 25.37
CA GLN A 6 -28.75 -24.96 26.82
C GLN A 6 -29.51 -26.16 27.39
N GLU A 7 -30.76 -26.41 26.95
CA GLU A 7 -31.54 -27.56 27.34
C GLU A 7 -30.90 -28.87 26.84
N ALA A 8 -30.44 -28.92 25.60
CA ALA A 8 -29.80 -30.10 25.01
C ALA A 8 -28.47 -30.48 25.70
N TYR A 9 -27.75 -29.52 26.22
CA TYR A 9 -26.45 -29.71 26.89
C TYR A 9 -26.56 -29.65 28.45
N TYR A 10 -27.78 -29.57 29.01
CA TYR A 10 -28.02 -29.46 30.44
C TYR A 10 -27.34 -28.26 31.10
N LEU A 11 -27.24 -27.13 30.36
CA LEU A 11 -26.66 -25.88 30.82
C LEU A 11 -27.79 -25.04 31.44
N GLU A 12 -27.84 -24.96 32.75
CA GLU A 12 -28.80 -24.13 33.48
C GLU A 12 -28.44 -22.66 33.37
N ASP A 13 -28.79 -22.00 32.25
CA ASP A 13 -28.52 -20.56 32.00
C ASP A 13 -27.02 -20.18 31.90
N GLU A 14 -26.17 -21.17 31.69
CA GLU A 14 -24.73 -21.02 31.51
C GLU A 14 -24.32 -21.01 30.04
N SER A 15 -23.18 -20.45 29.72
CA SER A 15 -22.55 -20.45 28.40
C SER A 15 -21.10 -20.90 28.51
N HIS A 16 -20.65 -21.76 27.60
CA HIS A 16 -19.25 -22.21 27.58
C HIS A 16 -18.31 -21.15 27.03
N GLU A 17 -18.80 -20.32 26.09
CA GLU A 17 -18.03 -19.33 25.38
C GLU A 17 -18.90 -18.11 25.06
N VAL A 18 -18.32 -16.93 25.21
CA VAL A 18 -18.92 -15.66 24.80
C VAL A 18 -18.01 -14.99 23.80
N VAL A 19 -18.50 -14.80 22.58
CA VAL A 19 -17.75 -14.12 21.50
C VAL A 19 -18.13 -12.65 21.47
N MET A 20 -17.13 -11.79 21.56
CA MET A 20 -17.28 -10.33 21.44
C MET A 20 -16.74 -9.87 20.09
N LEU A 21 -17.55 -9.15 19.33
CA LEU A 21 -17.16 -8.54 18.06
C LEU A 21 -16.86 -7.06 18.30
N PHE A 22 -15.78 -6.59 17.71
CA PHE A 22 -15.36 -5.20 17.73
C PHE A 22 -15.34 -4.64 16.32
N ASP A 23 -15.77 -3.41 16.14
CA ASP A 23 -15.74 -2.73 14.82
C ASP A 23 -14.32 -2.30 14.41
N ASP A 24 -13.40 -2.19 15.38
CA ASP A 24 -12.01 -1.80 15.14
C ASP A 24 -11.03 -2.80 15.76
N PHE A 25 -10.09 -3.29 14.97
CA PHE A 25 -9.03 -4.18 15.44
C PHE A 25 -8.16 -3.57 16.56
N ALA A 26 -7.93 -2.24 16.52
CA ALA A 26 -7.19 -1.55 17.58
C ALA A 26 -7.91 -1.57 18.91
N ALA A 27 -9.25 -1.66 18.90
CA ALA A 27 -10.06 -1.76 20.10
C ALA A 27 -9.90 -3.11 20.83
N ILE A 28 -9.55 -4.18 20.13
CA ILE A 28 -9.37 -5.52 20.71
C ILE A 28 -8.26 -5.50 21.75
N GLU A 29 -7.08 -5.00 21.38
CA GLU A 29 -5.91 -4.97 22.27
C GLU A 29 -6.11 -3.98 23.44
N SER A 30 -6.66 -2.80 23.16
CA SER A 30 -6.95 -1.80 24.19
C SER A 30 -8.05 -2.23 25.17
N SER A 31 -8.98 -3.05 24.75
CA SER A 31 -10.05 -3.59 25.59
C SER A 31 -9.61 -4.74 26.46
N ARG A 32 -8.49 -5.40 26.13
CA ARG A 32 -7.97 -6.57 26.86
C ARG A 32 -7.84 -6.30 28.37
N ASP A 33 -7.18 -5.20 28.72
CA ASP A 33 -6.91 -4.84 30.11
C ASP A 33 -8.21 -4.47 30.86
N LEU A 34 -9.14 -3.81 30.18
CA LEU A 34 -10.43 -3.42 30.75
C LEU A 34 -11.34 -4.63 30.99
N ILE A 35 -11.34 -5.56 30.05
CA ILE A 35 -12.17 -6.78 30.11
C ILE A 35 -11.57 -7.74 31.13
N SER A 36 -10.27 -7.97 31.14
CA SER A 36 -9.58 -8.85 32.07
C SER A 36 -9.74 -8.43 33.54
N GLN A 37 -9.93 -7.13 33.81
CA GLN A 37 -10.20 -6.62 35.17
C GLN A 37 -11.65 -6.83 35.63
N LYS A 38 -12.59 -7.01 34.68
CA LYS A 38 -14.02 -7.15 34.96
C LYS A 38 -14.51 -8.59 34.90
N ILE A 39 -13.74 -9.46 34.28
CA ILE A 39 -14.06 -10.90 34.16
C ILE A 39 -13.64 -11.61 35.45
N ASP A 40 -14.46 -12.56 35.86
CA ASP A 40 -14.18 -13.42 37.02
C ASP A 40 -12.93 -14.27 36.76
N ARG A 41 -12.16 -14.58 37.80
CA ARG A 41 -10.85 -15.28 37.73
C ARG A 41 -10.88 -16.64 37.05
N ASP A 42 -12.07 -17.23 36.95
CA ASP A 42 -12.28 -18.54 36.31
C ASP A 42 -12.48 -18.46 34.80
N LEU A 43 -12.66 -17.24 34.22
CA LEU A 43 -12.84 -17.02 32.80
C LEU A 43 -11.53 -16.61 32.11
N GLN A 44 -11.22 -17.19 30.97
CA GLN A 44 -10.05 -16.85 30.17
C GLN A 44 -10.47 -15.95 28.99
N TYR A 45 -9.93 -14.74 28.94
CA TYR A 45 -10.02 -13.91 27.75
C TYR A 45 -8.96 -14.35 26.74
N ARG A 46 -9.40 -14.68 25.54
CA ARG A 46 -8.53 -15.02 24.40
C ARG A 46 -8.86 -14.14 23.21
N THR A 47 -7.82 -13.64 22.57
CA THR A 47 -7.97 -12.93 21.29
C THR A 47 -8.07 -13.93 20.16
N TRP A 48 -8.59 -13.49 19.01
CA TRP A 48 -8.65 -14.32 17.80
C TRP A 48 -7.26 -14.86 17.39
N SER A 49 -6.20 -14.07 17.60
CA SER A 49 -4.81 -14.46 17.30
C SER A 49 -4.31 -15.59 18.22
N GLU A 50 -4.76 -15.62 19.47
CA GLU A 50 -4.46 -16.73 20.41
C GLU A 50 -5.25 -18.01 20.09
N ILE A 51 -6.44 -17.87 19.50
CA ILE A 51 -7.31 -19.00 19.12
C ILE A 51 -6.87 -19.56 17.76
N MET A 52 -6.48 -18.70 16.82
CA MET A 52 -6.10 -19.06 15.45
C MET A 52 -4.69 -18.54 15.10
N PRO A 53 -3.63 -19.05 15.72
CA PRO A 53 -2.27 -18.57 15.46
C PRO A 53 -1.80 -18.80 14.02
N GLU A 54 -2.33 -19.82 13.34
CA GLU A 54 -2.05 -20.09 11.93
C GLU A 54 -2.60 -19.00 11.02
N LEU A 55 -3.78 -18.46 11.35
CA LEU A 55 -4.39 -17.35 10.60
C LEU A 55 -3.57 -16.05 10.79
N GLU A 56 -3.17 -15.75 12.03
CA GLU A 56 -2.31 -14.60 12.32
C GLU A 56 -0.98 -14.69 11.54
N GLN A 57 -0.34 -15.86 11.55
CA GLN A 57 0.90 -16.08 10.80
C GLN A 57 0.69 -15.93 9.28
N SER A 58 -0.43 -16.41 8.74
CA SER A 58 -0.77 -16.23 7.33
C SER A 58 -0.94 -14.76 6.96
N MET A 59 -1.68 -13.99 7.78
CA MET A 59 -1.86 -12.55 7.58
C MET A 59 -0.53 -11.78 7.66
N GLU A 60 0.38 -12.19 8.56
CA GLU A 60 1.71 -11.60 8.66
C GLU A 60 2.57 -11.88 7.42
N LEU A 61 2.52 -13.11 6.90
CA LEU A 61 3.20 -13.48 5.65
C LEU A 61 2.66 -12.70 4.46
N ASP A 62 1.34 -12.51 4.36
CA ASP A 62 0.71 -11.71 3.31
C ASP A 62 1.16 -10.24 3.40
N ARG A 63 1.23 -9.68 4.60
CA ARG A 63 1.73 -8.33 4.83
C ARG A 63 3.19 -8.17 4.42
N ILE A 64 4.05 -9.11 4.80
CA ILE A 64 5.48 -9.12 4.40
C ILE A 64 5.60 -9.24 2.88
N SER A 65 4.82 -10.11 2.26
CA SER A 65 4.79 -10.29 0.81
C SER A 65 4.37 -9.00 0.09
N ALA A 66 3.37 -8.29 0.59
CA ALA A 66 2.95 -7.00 0.05
C ALA A 66 4.07 -5.95 0.11
N TYR A 67 4.78 -5.83 1.25
CA TYR A 67 5.93 -4.93 1.35
C TYR A 67 7.06 -5.30 0.39
N PHE A 68 7.31 -6.59 0.19
CA PHE A 68 8.29 -7.08 -0.77
C PHE A 68 7.92 -6.72 -2.22
N PHE A 69 6.65 -6.84 -2.60
CA PHE A 69 6.14 -6.38 -3.89
C PHE A 69 6.31 -4.88 -4.08
N TYR A 70 5.94 -4.08 -3.07
CA TYR A 70 6.15 -2.62 -3.13
C TYR A 70 7.62 -2.26 -3.30
N PHE A 71 8.52 -2.96 -2.61
CA PHE A 71 9.96 -2.75 -2.75
C PHE A 71 10.43 -3.06 -4.18
N ILE A 72 10.01 -4.18 -4.77
CA ILE A 72 10.35 -4.53 -6.15
C ILE A 72 9.83 -3.46 -7.12
N LEU A 73 8.58 -3.04 -7.00
CA LEU A 73 8.01 -1.99 -7.83
C LEU A 73 8.79 -0.68 -7.72
N LEU A 74 9.17 -0.30 -6.49
CA LEU A 74 9.99 0.87 -6.25
C LEU A 74 11.34 0.80 -6.97
N VAL A 75 12.02 -0.34 -6.87
CA VAL A 75 13.29 -0.57 -7.55
C VAL A 75 13.12 -0.45 -9.06
N LEU A 76 12.09 -1.08 -9.64
CA LEU A 76 11.80 -1.00 -11.08
C LEU A 76 11.55 0.43 -11.53
N VAL A 77 10.70 1.18 -10.80
CA VAL A 77 10.41 2.59 -11.10
C VAL A 77 11.69 3.43 -11.00
N THR A 78 12.49 3.21 -9.96
CA THR A 78 13.77 3.93 -9.77
C THR A 78 14.71 3.70 -10.94
N PHE A 79 14.87 2.46 -11.40
CA PHE A 79 15.70 2.15 -12.59
C PHE A 79 15.15 2.82 -13.85
N ALA A 80 13.84 2.77 -14.07
CA ALA A 80 13.22 3.43 -15.23
C ALA A 80 13.49 4.95 -15.23
N VAL A 81 13.33 5.59 -14.07
CA VAL A 81 13.60 7.02 -13.88
C VAL A 81 15.08 7.33 -14.13
N ILE A 82 16.01 6.59 -13.54
CA ILE A 82 17.45 6.78 -13.75
C ILE A 82 17.80 6.66 -15.24
N ASN A 83 17.29 5.63 -15.91
CA ASN A 83 17.55 5.42 -17.33
C ASN A 83 17.04 6.57 -18.20
N THR A 84 15.81 7.02 -17.95
CA THR A 84 15.21 8.17 -18.64
C THR A 84 16.02 9.45 -18.44
N PHE A 85 16.41 9.77 -17.19
CA PHE A 85 17.18 10.98 -16.93
C PHE A 85 18.60 10.93 -17.47
N VAL A 86 19.23 9.77 -17.46
CA VAL A 86 20.53 9.59 -18.12
C VAL A 86 20.41 9.94 -19.60
N MET A 87 19.37 9.45 -20.28
CA MET A 87 19.12 9.73 -21.70
C MET A 87 18.88 11.23 -21.94
N VAL A 88 17.99 11.85 -21.16
CA VAL A 88 17.69 13.29 -21.22
C VAL A 88 18.98 14.14 -21.06
N VAL A 89 19.84 13.77 -20.10
CA VAL A 89 21.13 14.47 -19.89
C VAL A 89 22.03 14.34 -21.11
N TYR A 90 22.08 13.18 -21.76
CA TYR A 90 22.89 13.00 -22.98
C TYR A 90 22.33 13.79 -24.17
N GLU A 91 21.02 13.77 -24.38
CA GLU A 91 20.35 14.50 -25.46
C GLU A 91 20.53 16.03 -25.31
N ARG A 92 20.44 16.54 -24.10
CA ARG A 92 20.55 18.00 -23.81
C ARG A 92 21.99 18.42 -23.47
N LYS A 93 23.00 17.54 -23.62
CA LYS A 93 24.40 17.83 -23.28
C LYS A 93 24.91 19.11 -23.92
N ARG A 94 24.58 19.36 -25.21
CA ARG A 94 24.98 20.56 -25.94
C ARG A 94 24.33 21.82 -25.40
N GLU A 95 23.06 21.77 -25.03
CA GLU A 95 22.38 22.92 -24.40
C GLU A 95 23.03 23.27 -23.07
N PHE A 96 23.34 22.28 -22.24
CA PHE A 96 24.03 22.49 -20.97
C PHE A 96 25.45 23.05 -21.18
N GLY A 97 26.15 22.56 -22.19
CA GLY A 97 27.47 23.10 -22.57
C GLY A 97 27.41 24.57 -22.96
N MET A 98 26.43 24.99 -23.76
CA MET A 98 26.22 26.40 -24.13
C MET A 98 25.93 27.29 -22.93
N VAL A 99 25.02 26.84 -22.06
CA VAL A 99 24.61 27.59 -20.85
C VAL A 99 25.78 27.73 -19.88
N MET A 100 26.59 26.70 -19.71
CA MET A 100 27.83 26.76 -18.91
C MET A 100 28.91 27.66 -19.54
N ALA A 101 29.01 27.71 -20.89
CA ALA A 101 29.94 28.60 -21.57
C ALA A 101 29.58 30.08 -21.42
N ILE A 102 28.28 30.40 -21.23
CA ILE A 102 27.80 31.77 -20.91
C ILE A 102 28.05 32.13 -19.44
N GLY A 103 28.53 31.18 -18.60
CA GLY A 103 28.94 31.44 -17.22
C GLY A 103 28.01 30.82 -16.15
N MET A 104 27.02 30.01 -16.52
CA MET A 104 26.22 29.29 -15.54
C MET A 104 27.04 28.20 -14.87
N ARG A 105 26.91 28.07 -13.54
CA ARG A 105 27.59 27.00 -12.78
C ARG A 105 26.90 25.67 -12.98
N PRO A 106 27.65 24.54 -13.02
CA PRO A 106 27.04 23.22 -13.15
C PRO A 106 25.97 22.93 -12.08
N SER A 107 26.14 23.45 -10.86
CA SER A 107 25.15 23.31 -9.78
C SER A 107 23.82 24.01 -10.06
N GLN A 108 23.84 25.13 -10.81
CA GLN A 108 22.64 25.85 -11.20
C GLN A 108 21.87 25.08 -12.28
N VAL A 109 22.58 24.46 -13.22
CA VAL A 109 21.97 23.56 -14.22
C VAL A 109 21.30 22.38 -13.56
N ILE A 110 21.97 21.72 -12.59
CA ILE A 110 21.40 20.62 -11.83
C ILE A 110 20.16 21.07 -11.05
N LEU A 111 20.21 22.24 -10.40
CA LEU A 111 19.08 22.77 -9.65
C LEU A 111 17.88 23.05 -10.57
N GLN A 112 18.12 23.66 -11.74
CA GLN A 112 17.05 23.91 -12.72
C GLN A 112 16.37 22.61 -13.15
N MET A 113 17.15 21.58 -13.51
CA MET A 113 16.60 20.27 -13.86
C MET A 113 15.87 19.62 -12.68
N GLN A 114 16.39 19.76 -11.46
CA GLN A 114 15.75 19.19 -10.28
C GLN A 114 14.36 19.79 -10.01
N VAL A 115 14.22 21.11 -10.24
CA VAL A 115 12.93 21.80 -10.15
C VAL A 115 11.97 21.30 -11.24
N GLU A 116 12.47 21.13 -12.48
CA GLU A 116 11.68 20.58 -13.59
C GLU A 116 11.14 19.20 -13.25
N VAL A 117 12.02 18.31 -12.77
CA VAL A 117 11.64 16.94 -12.32
C VAL A 117 10.62 16.99 -11.19
N PHE A 118 10.81 17.87 -10.22
CA PHE A 118 9.89 18.04 -9.10
C PHE A 118 8.48 18.43 -9.57
N LEU A 119 8.38 19.42 -10.46
CA LEU A 119 7.10 19.85 -11.01
C LEU A 119 6.41 18.75 -11.81
N MET A 120 7.17 18.03 -12.65
CA MET A 120 6.65 16.88 -13.40
C MET A 120 6.16 15.75 -12.46
N THR A 121 6.90 15.49 -11.40
CA THR A 121 6.50 14.50 -10.39
C THR A 121 5.21 14.90 -9.68
N LEU A 122 5.05 16.18 -9.32
CA LEU A 122 3.81 16.68 -8.70
C LEU A 122 2.60 16.50 -9.62
N ILE A 123 2.76 16.83 -10.92
CA ILE A 123 1.71 16.63 -11.90
C ILE A 123 1.36 15.14 -12.02
N GLY A 124 2.38 14.27 -12.09
CA GLY A 124 2.18 12.83 -12.15
C GLY A 124 1.43 12.28 -10.92
N ILE A 125 1.80 12.75 -9.73
CA ILE A 125 1.11 12.36 -8.49
C ILE A 125 -0.34 12.85 -8.48
N LEU A 126 -0.60 14.08 -8.90
CA LEU A 126 -1.94 14.61 -8.98
C LEU A 126 -2.83 13.75 -9.89
N ILE A 127 -2.36 13.46 -11.10
CA ILE A 127 -3.08 12.62 -12.06
C ILE A 127 -3.26 11.21 -11.49
N GLY A 128 -2.20 10.61 -10.96
CA GLY A 128 -2.24 9.28 -10.37
C GLY A 128 -3.20 9.18 -9.18
N SER A 129 -3.21 10.19 -8.30
CA SER A 129 -4.13 10.24 -7.17
C SER A 129 -5.59 10.35 -7.61
N VAL A 130 -5.87 11.19 -8.60
CA VAL A 130 -7.23 11.31 -9.18
C VAL A 130 -7.69 9.99 -9.78
N LEU A 131 -6.83 9.33 -10.56
CA LEU A 131 -7.15 8.03 -11.16
C LEU A 131 -7.37 6.95 -10.08
N THR A 132 -6.55 6.93 -9.04
CA THR A 132 -6.69 5.98 -7.93
C THR A 132 -8.04 6.17 -7.21
N VAL A 133 -8.37 7.41 -6.85
CA VAL A 133 -9.65 7.70 -6.20
C VAL A 133 -10.83 7.37 -7.12
N ALA A 134 -10.75 7.75 -8.39
CA ALA A 134 -11.81 7.45 -9.37
C ALA A 134 -12.02 5.93 -9.56
N SER A 135 -10.93 5.15 -9.56
CA SER A 135 -10.99 3.69 -9.70
C SER A 135 -11.53 3.00 -8.44
N LEU A 136 -11.22 3.54 -7.26
CA LEU A 136 -11.63 2.95 -5.98
C LEU A 136 -13.00 3.45 -5.50
N ALA A 137 -13.46 4.61 -5.98
CA ALA A 137 -14.73 5.22 -5.55
C ALA A 137 -15.92 4.25 -5.53
N PRO A 138 -16.17 3.41 -6.57
CA PRO A 138 -17.28 2.47 -6.54
C PRO A 138 -17.14 1.38 -5.47
N PHE A 139 -15.94 1.10 -4.98
CA PHE A 139 -15.67 0.03 -4.03
C PHE A 139 -15.54 0.52 -2.57
N ILE A 140 -15.61 1.83 -2.33
CA ILE A 140 -15.49 2.39 -0.98
C ILE A 140 -16.72 2.03 -0.13
N GLU A 141 -17.92 2.06 -0.73
CA GLU A 141 -19.16 1.79 -0.02
C GLU A 141 -19.53 0.31 -0.03
N GLU A 142 -19.37 -0.37 -1.17
CA GLU A 142 -19.80 -1.75 -1.36
C GLU A 142 -18.69 -2.79 -1.11
N GLY A 143 -17.43 -2.34 -1.03
CA GLY A 143 -16.27 -3.23 -1.02
C GLY A 143 -15.95 -3.81 -2.40
N ILE A 144 -14.86 -4.54 -2.51
CA ILE A 144 -14.50 -5.27 -3.73
C ILE A 144 -15.21 -6.62 -3.68
N PRO A 145 -16.12 -6.90 -4.63
CA PRO A 145 -16.86 -8.15 -4.61
C PRO A 145 -15.92 -9.35 -4.81
N LEU A 146 -16.16 -10.42 -4.09
CA LEU A 146 -15.35 -11.64 -4.17
C LEU A 146 -15.31 -12.21 -5.60
N SER A 147 -16.38 -12.01 -6.37
CA SER A 147 -16.46 -12.39 -7.79
C SER A 147 -15.38 -11.73 -8.67
N ALA A 148 -14.87 -10.55 -8.30
CA ALA A 148 -13.79 -9.90 -9.04
C ALA A 148 -12.46 -10.67 -9.00
N PHE A 149 -12.26 -11.49 -7.97
CA PHE A 149 -11.05 -12.31 -7.81
C PHE A 149 -11.19 -13.73 -8.37
N MET A 150 -12.43 -14.24 -8.41
CA MET A 150 -12.70 -15.62 -8.83
C MET A 150 -13.01 -15.77 -10.31
N GLY A 151 -13.25 -14.65 -11.01
CA GLY A 151 -13.76 -14.68 -12.37
C GLY A 151 -15.22 -15.14 -12.45
N GLU A 152 -15.77 -15.12 -13.65
CA GLU A 152 -17.09 -15.65 -13.94
C GLU A 152 -16.95 -17.13 -14.33
N GLY A 153 -17.60 -18.05 -13.58
CA GLY A 153 -17.57 -19.48 -13.91
C GLY A 153 -18.05 -20.39 -12.79
N GLU A 154 -18.11 -21.69 -13.07
CA GLU A 154 -18.58 -22.76 -12.15
C GLU A 154 -17.87 -22.73 -10.77
N THR A 155 -16.60 -22.30 -10.74
CA THR A 155 -15.82 -22.17 -9.50
C THR A 155 -16.34 -21.06 -8.59
N ALA A 156 -16.81 -19.94 -9.13
CA ALA A 156 -17.37 -18.84 -8.36
C ALA A 156 -18.76 -19.21 -7.79
N GLU A 157 -19.58 -19.94 -8.56
CA GLU A 157 -20.89 -20.43 -8.10
C GLU A 157 -20.72 -21.50 -7.01
N ALA A 158 -19.83 -22.47 -7.23
CA ALA A 158 -19.54 -23.51 -6.23
C ALA A 158 -19.00 -22.93 -4.92
N TYR A 159 -18.22 -21.87 -4.98
CA TYR A 159 -17.71 -21.20 -3.79
C TYR A 159 -18.82 -20.43 -3.04
N LYS A 160 -19.69 -19.74 -3.78
CA LYS A 160 -20.86 -19.08 -3.17
C LYS A 160 -21.78 -20.09 -2.48
N GLU A 161 -22.09 -21.20 -3.14
CA GLU A 161 -22.89 -22.28 -2.55
C GLU A 161 -22.23 -22.87 -1.30
N ALA A 162 -20.90 -23.04 -1.30
CA ALA A 162 -20.16 -23.54 -0.15
C ALA A 162 -20.17 -22.53 1.02
N MET A 163 -20.06 -21.24 0.74
CA MET A 163 -20.12 -20.17 1.75
C MET A 163 -21.53 -20.02 2.33
N ASP A 164 -22.56 -20.10 1.51
CA ASP A 164 -23.96 -20.10 1.95
C ASP A 164 -24.29 -21.32 2.84
N GLN A 165 -23.76 -22.48 2.50
CA GLN A 165 -23.92 -23.70 3.32
C GLN A 165 -23.21 -23.62 4.66
N MET A 166 -22.09 -22.89 4.75
CA MET A 166 -21.35 -22.71 5.99
C MET A 166 -21.99 -21.70 6.94
N GLN A 167 -23.11 -21.05 6.54
CA GLN A 167 -23.68 -19.92 7.31
C GLN A 167 -22.62 -18.89 7.77
N ALA A 168 -21.46 -18.93 7.14
CA ALA A 168 -20.43 -17.92 7.31
C ALA A 168 -21.04 -16.62 6.78
N GLY A 169 -21.35 -15.70 7.68
CA GLY A 169 -21.97 -14.43 7.34
C GLY A 169 -21.22 -13.84 6.15
N THR A 170 -21.97 -13.53 5.12
CA THR A 170 -21.56 -13.27 3.75
C THR A 170 -20.38 -12.31 3.69
N LEU A 171 -19.17 -12.84 3.49
CA LEU A 171 -18.04 -12.06 3.00
C LEU A 171 -18.24 -11.85 1.48
N ASP A 172 -19.35 -11.21 1.12
CA ASP A 172 -19.67 -10.94 -0.28
C ASP A 172 -18.69 -9.94 -0.89
N SER A 173 -18.02 -9.15 -0.04
CA SER A 173 -17.08 -8.13 -0.47
C SER A 173 -15.96 -7.89 0.55
N PHE A 174 -14.79 -7.57 0.05
CA PHE A 174 -13.67 -7.11 0.87
C PHE A 174 -13.78 -5.59 1.11
N PRO A 175 -13.86 -5.14 2.36
CA PRO A 175 -13.96 -3.71 2.65
C PRO A 175 -12.69 -2.99 2.22
N VAL A 176 -12.84 -1.89 1.48
CA VAL A 176 -11.73 -1.02 1.08
C VAL A 176 -11.66 0.14 2.06
N SER A 177 -10.56 0.21 2.82
CA SER A 177 -10.31 1.34 3.71
C SER A 177 -9.20 2.23 3.15
N LEU A 178 -9.51 3.50 2.92
CA LEU A 178 -8.53 4.51 2.55
C LEU A 178 -8.02 5.20 3.81
N THR A 179 -6.84 4.82 4.25
CA THR A 179 -6.20 5.45 5.40
C THR A 179 -5.50 6.74 4.97
N TRP A 180 -5.74 7.85 5.66
CA TRP A 180 -5.07 9.14 5.43
C TRP A 180 -3.55 9.01 5.36
N PHE A 181 -2.99 8.21 6.25
CA PHE A 181 -1.56 7.95 6.27
C PHE A 181 -1.07 7.29 4.97
N GLY A 182 -1.78 6.27 4.47
CA GLY A 182 -1.44 5.61 3.20
C GLY A 182 -1.56 6.55 2.00
N MET A 183 -2.59 7.39 1.98
CA MET A 183 -2.80 8.36 0.89
C MET A 183 -1.72 9.43 0.81
N LEU A 184 -1.09 9.80 1.92
CA LEU A 184 -0.03 10.81 1.94
C LEU A 184 1.37 10.20 1.93
N ALA A 185 1.58 9.09 2.60
CA ALA A 185 2.90 8.46 2.72
C ALA A 185 3.43 7.96 1.37
N ALA A 186 2.58 7.31 0.56
CA ALA A 186 2.99 6.80 -0.74
C ALA A 186 3.44 7.90 -1.72
N PRO A 187 2.67 8.99 -1.95
CA PRO A 187 3.13 10.11 -2.78
C PRO A 187 4.41 10.75 -2.28
N VAL A 188 4.54 11.00 -0.98
CA VAL A 188 5.77 11.58 -0.40
C VAL A 188 6.97 10.68 -0.66
N PHE A 189 6.81 9.37 -0.44
CA PHE A 189 7.87 8.40 -0.69
C PHE A 189 8.28 8.35 -2.17
N ILE A 190 7.33 8.41 -3.09
CA ILE A 190 7.56 8.47 -4.54
C ILE A 190 8.34 9.75 -4.90
N VAL A 191 7.93 10.93 -4.39
CA VAL A 191 8.65 12.19 -4.61
C VAL A 191 10.10 12.05 -4.19
N VAL A 192 10.35 11.63 -2.96
CA VAL A 192 11.71 11.50 -2.41
C VAL A 192 12.56 10.56 -3.26
N THR A 193 12.00 9.41 -3.64
CA THR A 193 12.71 8.41 -4.45
C THR A 193 13.06 8.93 -5.83
N ILE A 194 12.10 9.57 -6.53
CA ILE A 194 12.32 10.15 -7.86
C ILE A 194 13.36 11.27 -7.79
N GLN A 195 13.30 12.14 -6.77
CA GLN A 195 14.24 13.22 -6.60
C GLN A 195 15.68 12.73 -6.35
N ILE A 196 15.83 11.69 -5.54
CA ILE A 196 17.13 11.04 -5.32
C ILE A 196 17.64 10.39 -6.62
N ALA A 197 16.80 9.65 -7.32
CA ALA A 197 17.17 8.99 -8.57
C ALA A 197 17.59 9.98 -9.67
N ALA A 198 16.81 11.07 -9.81
CA ALA A 198 17.14 12.17 -10.74
C ALA A 198 18.45 12.85 -10.36
N LEU A 199 18.64 13.16 -9.07
CA LEU A 199 19.88 13.78 -8.58
C LEU A 199 21.11 12.92 -8.87
N LEU A 200 21.04 11.61 -8.62
CA LEU A 200 22.14 10.68 -8.90
C LEU A 200 22.49 10.68 -10.40
N SER A 201 21.48 10.70 -11.26
CA SER A 201 21.68 10.77 -12.71
C SER A 201 22.34 12.10 -13.15
N MET A 202 21.92 13.22 -12.56
CA MET A 202 22.41 14.54 -12.87
C MET A 202 23.82 14.85 -12.31
N LEU A 203 24.27 14.14 -11.28
CA LEU A 203 25.64 14.30 -10.76
C LEU A 203 26.70 14.04 -11.84
N ARG A 204 26.39 13.31 -12.90
CA ARG A 204 27.26 13.14 -14.05
C ARG A 204 27.52 14.45 -14.82
N ILE A 205 26.60 15.43 -14.76
CA ILE A 205 26.75 16.76 -15.37
C ILE A 205 27.96 17.50 -14.79
N ARG A 206 28.29 17.33 -13.51
CA ARG A 206 29.46 17.93 -12.87
C ARG A 206 30.80 17.52 -13.50
N ARG A 207 30.81 16.36 -14.17
CA ARG A 207 32.03 15.82 -14.85
C ARG A 207 32.09 16.20 -16.32
N LEU A 208 31.09 16.92 -16.87
CA LEU A 208 31.13 17.41 -18.24
C LEU A 208 32.07 18.58 -18.35
N ASN A 209 33.13 18.46 -19.16
CA ASN A 209 33.96 19.58 -19.58
C ASN A 209 33.18 20.37 -20.62
N PRO A 210 32.97 21.70 -20.44
CA PRO A 210 32.24 22.53 -21.41
C PRO A 210 32.85 22.44 -22.84
N ILE A 211 34.16 22.31 -22.93
CA ILE A 211 34.88 22.22 -24.19
C ILE A 211 34.56 20.89 -24.93
N GLU A 212 34.48 19.78 -24.21
CA GLU A 212 34.10 18.46 -24.78
C GLU A 212 32.63 18.40 -25.16
N ALA A 213 31.76 19.12 -24.43
CA ALA A 213 30.34 19.18 -24.72
C ALA A 213 29.99 19.93 -26.00
N LEU A 214 30.88 20.84 -26.44
CA LEU A 214 30.73 21.65 -27.66
C LEU A 214 31.47 21.02 -28.86
N ARG A 215 32.36 20.05 -28.64
CA ARG A 215 33.08 19.35 -29.70
C ARG A 215 32.14 18.30 -30.30
N VAL A 216 31.73 18.58 -31.52
CA VAL A 216 30.95 17.64 -32.35
C VAL A 216 31.91 16.63 -32.94
N ASP A 217 31.69 15.33 -32.64
CA ASP A 217 32.17 14.26 -33.54
C ASP A 217 31.11 14.02 -34.60
#